data_2d5b4f79356dfaf71b7a75b4dc44da05
#
_entry.id   2d5b4f79356dfaf71b7a75b4dc44da05
#
_cell.length_a   1.000
_cell.length_b   1.000
_cell.length_c   1.000
_cell.angle_alpha   90.00
_cell.angle_beta   90.00
_cell.angle_gamma   90.00
#
_symmetry.space_group_name_H-M   'P 1'
#
loop_
_entity.id
_entity.type
_entity.pdbx_description
1 polymer ?
#
loop_
_entity_poly.entity_id
_entity_poly.type
_entity_poly.pdbx_seq_one_letter_code
_entity_poly.pdbx_strand_id
1 'polypeptide(L)'
;MLQRPGDSYAVWHFWDGDERRFVCWHINLQLPFCRTPVGYDTQDLELDFVVFPDGRWQIKDEELLEQRVTEGRWSAGWVEENRRLGRDIAARLERGERFWSLEWRDWQPEPDWEVPLALPAGWQDV
;
A
#
# COMPACT_ATOMS: atom_id res chain seq x y z
N MET A 1 7.28 2.83 0.28
CA MET A 1 6.24 2.18 -0.52
C MET A 1 6.81 1.71 -1.84
N LEU A 2 6.49 0.51 -2.25
CA LEU A 2 6.91 -0.08 -3.52
C LEU A 2 5.67 -0.60 -4.26
N GLN A 3 5.48 -0.18 -5.51
CA GLN A 3 4.44 -0.67 -6.41
C GLN A 3 5.04 -0.85 -7.79
N ARG A 4 4.85 -2.00 -8.41
CA ARG A 4 5.25 -2.21 -9.80
C ARG A 4 4.17 -1.67 -10.75
N PRO A 5 4.54 -1.17 -11.92
CA PRO A 5 3.57 -0.75 -12.92
C PRO A 5 2.56 -1.86 -13.21
N GLY A 6 1.27 -1.54 -13.13
CA GLY A 6 0.18 -2.48 -13.37
C GLY A 6 -0.28 -3.30 -12.17
N ASP A 7 0.45 -3.32 -11.05
CA ASP A 7 -0.01 -4.00 -9.84
C ASP A 7 -1.17 -3.21 -9.20
N SER A 8 -2.20 -3.93 -8.73
CA SER A 8 -3.33 -3.36 -7.98
C SER A 8 -3.09 -3.37 -6.46
N TYR A 9 -1.85 -3.32 -6.05
CA TYR A 9 -1.44 -3.21 -4.65
C TYR A 9 -0.05 -2.56 -4.56
N ALA A 10 0.23 -1.95 -3.43
CA ALA A 10 1.56 -1.50 -3.06
C ALA A 10 2.03 -2.18 -1.77
N VAL A 11 3.33 -2.34 -1.61
CA VAL A 11 3.93 -2.86 -0.37
C VAL A 11 4.62 -1.74 0.36
N TRP A 12 4.11 -1.42 1.53
CA TRP A 12 4.68 -0.44 2.43
C TRP A 12 5.55 -1.15 3.46
N HIS A 13 6.68 -0.56 3.80
CA HIS A 13 7.58 -1.06 4.82
C HIS A 13 7.47 -0.13 6.02
N PHE A 14 7.24 -0.70 7.20
CA PHE A 14 7.10 0.06 8.43
C PHE A 14 8.25 -0.27 9.38
N TRP A 15 8.85 0.79 9.90
CA TRP A 15 9.87 0.73 10.95
C TRP A 15 9.36 1.48 12.17
N ASP A 16 9.71 1.01 13.36
CA ASP A 16 9.42 1.77 14.56
C ASP A 16 10.42 2.94 14.67
N GLY A 17 9.94 4.02 15.28
CA GLY A 17 10.53 5.32 15.46
C GLY A 17 12.07 5.42 15.40
N ASP A 18 12.68 5.72 16.55
CA ASP A 18 14.08 6.14 16.64
C ASP A 18 15.10 5.02 16.35
N GLU A 19 14.74 3.78 16.67
CA GLU A 19 15.62 2.62 16.45
C GLU A 19 15.55 2.06 15.03
N ARG A 20 14.59 2.53 14.21
CA ARG A 20 14.37 2.06 12.85
C ARG A 20 14.31 0.53 12.73
N ARG A 21 13.79 -0.12 13.77
CA ARG A 21 13.57 -1.56 13.75
C ARG A 21 12.40 -1.88 12.84
N PHE A 22 12.60 -2.79 11.89
CA PHE A 22 11.56 -3.22 10.99
C PHE A 22 10.41 -3.88 11.75
N VAL A 23 9.17 -3.44 11.49
CA VAL A 23 7.95 -3.90 12.18
C VAL A 23 7.15 -4.85 11.31
N CYS A 24 6.77 -4.42 10.10
CA CYS A 24 5.90 -5.20 9.23
C CYS A 24 5.92 -4.70 7.78
N TRP A 25 5.41 -5.50 6.89
CA TRP A 25 4.94 -5.09 5.57
C TRP A 25 3.45 -4.82 5.64
N HIS A 26 3.00 -3.76 5.00
CA HIS A 26 1.61 -3.45 4.79
C HIS A 26 1.34 -3.54 3.30
N ILE A 27 0.51 -4.49 2.88
CA ILE A 27 0.10 -4.65 1.48
C ILE A 27 -1.20 -3.90 1.34
N ASN A 28 -1.12 -2.71 0.76
CA ASN A 28 -2.23 -1.80 0.54
C ASN A 28 -2.82 -2.08 -0.84
N LEU A 29 -4.09 -2.49 -0.91
CA LEU A 29 -4.77 -2.59 -2.18
C LEU A 29 -5.05 -1.17 -2.69
N GLN A 30 -4.57 -0.89 -3.89
CA GLN A 30 -4.73 0.41 -4.53
C GLN A 30 -4.71 0.27 -6.05
N LEU A 31 -5.27 1.23 -6.76
CA LEU A 31 -5.18 1.24 -8.22
C LEU A 31 -3.73 1.31 -8.69
N PRO A 32 -3.43 0.73 -9.88
CA PRO A 32 -2.16 0.98 -10.53
C PRO A 32 -1.91 2.49 -10.64
N PHE A 33 -0.74 2.93 -10.23
CA PHE A 33 -0.41 4.34 -10.25
C PHE A 33 -0.33 4.89 -11.69
N CYS A 34 -0.76 6.13 -11.86
CA CYS A 34 -0.57 6.93 -13.06
C CYS A 34 0.44 8.04 -12.80
N ARG A 35 1.32 8.30 -13.75
CA ARG A 35 2.24 9.44 -13.67
C ARG A 35 1.50 10.71 -14.07
N THR A 36 1.68 11.75 -13.28
CA THR A 36 1.16 13.10 -13.52
C THR A 36 2.32 14.11 -13.55
N PRO A 37 2.09 15.35 -13.98
CA PRO A 37 3.13 16.38 -13.94
C PRO A 37 3.72 16.67 -12.56
N VAL A 38 2.94 16.39 -11.49
CA VAL A 38 3.35 16.64 -10.09
C VAL A 38 3.75 15.39 -9.31
N GLY A 39 3.75 14.21 -9.94
CA GLY A 39 4.13 12.97 -9.27
C GLY A 39 3.35 11.76 -9.78
N TYR A 40 2.76 11.03 -8.86
CA TYR A 40 1.98 9.83 -9.15
C TYR A 40 0.62 9.92 -8.48
N ASP A 41 -0.41 9.52 -9.20
CA ASP A 41 -1.77 9.42 -8.73
C ASP A 41 -2.19 7.96 -8.62
N THR A 42 -2.89 7.62 -7.54
CA THR A 42 -3.47 6.31 -7.28
C THR A 42 -4.68 6.48 -6.36
N GLN A 43 -5.50 5.44 -6.25
CA GLN A 43 -6.63 5.42 -5.32
C GLN A 43 -6.51 4.22 -4.41
N ASP A 44 -6.62 4.46 -3.12
CA ASP A 44 -6.76 3.45 -2.08
C ASP A 44 -8.07 2.66 -2.26
N LEU A 45 -8.01 1.34 -2.07
CA LEU A 45 -9.14 0.42 -2.20
C LEU A 45 -9.63 -0.10 -0.84
N GLU A 46 -9.19 0.51 0.26
CA GLU A 46 -9.55 0.24 1.65
C GLU A 46 -9.04 -1.09 2.22
N LEU A 47 -8.99 -2.14 1.44
CA LEU A 47 -8.64 -3.47 1.92
C LEU A 47 -7.12 -3.65 2.03
N ASP A 48 -6.65 -3.96 3.22
CA ASP A 48 -5.24 -4.05 3.55
C ASP A 48 -4.84 -5.37 4.19
N PHE A 49 -3.56 -5.72 4.05
CA PHE A 49 -2.95 -6.85 4.74
C PHE A 49 -1.70 -6.40 5.50
N VAL A 50 -1.65 -6.71 6.78
CA VAL A 50 -0.43 -6.55 7.59
C VAL A 50 0.28 -7.89 7.68
N VAL A 51 1.54 -7.95 7.26
CA VAL A 51 2.36 -9.16 7.28
C VAL A 51 3.57 -8.94 8.19
N PHE A 52 3.74 -9.80 9.17
CA PHE A 52 4.82 -9.72 10.14
C PHE A 52 6.06 -10.54 9.71
N PRO A 53 7.25 -10.22 10.24
CA PRO A 53 8.48 -10.94 9.90
C PRO A 53 8.42 -12.44 10.18
N ASP A 54 7.65 -12.87 11.17
CA ASP A 54 7.44 -14.28 11.54
C ASP A 54 6.48 -15.03 10.60
N GLY A 55 5.90 -14.33 9.62
CA GLY A 55 5.00 -14.90 8.63
C GLY A 55 3.52 -14.85 8.98
N ARG A 56 3.16 -14.44 10.19
CA ARG A 56 1.76 -14.14 10.53
C ARG A 56 1.27 -12.96 9.70
N TRP A 57 -0.01 -12.96 9.42
CA TRP A 57 -0.65 -11.85 8.72
C TRP A 57 -2.10 -11.67 9.17
N GLN A 58 -2.66 -10.52 8.88
CA GLN A 58 -4.05 -10.18 9.17
C GLN A 58 -4.61 -9.25 8.11
N ILE A 59 -5.92 -9.35 7.87
CA ILE A 59 -6.67 -8.40 7.04
C ILE A 59 -7.09 -7.21 7.91
N LYS A 60 -7.15 -6.02 7.30
CA LYS A 60 -7.65 -4.80 7.92
C LYS A 60 -8.67 -4.13 7.00
N ASP A 61 -9.55 -3.38 7.63
CA ASP A 61 -10.45 -2.42 7.00
C ASP A 61 -11.47 -3.05 6.02
N GLU A 62 -11.67 -4.40 6.07
CA GLU A 62 -12.65 -5.10 5.23
C GLU A 62 -14.08 -4.57 5.44
N GLU A 63 -14.43 -4.17 6.65
CA GLU A 63 -15.73 -3.57 7.00
C GLU A 63 -15.97 -2.23 6.30
N LEU A 64 -14.93 -1.50 5.93
CA LEU A 64 -15.05 -0.24 5.22
C LEU A 64 -15.61 -0.41 3.81
N LEU A 65 -15.42 -1.58 3.20
CA LEU A 65 -15.95 -1.87 1.87
C LEU A 65 -17.47 -1.73 1.81
N GLU A 66 -18.19 -2.29 2.79
CA GLU A 66 -19.66 -2.16 2.88
C GLU A 66 -20.08 -0.74 3.22
N GLN A 67 -19.32 -0.04 4.05
CA GLN A 67 -19.57 1.35 4.36
C GLN A 67 -19.50 2.22 3.09
N ARG A 68 -18.51 2.00 2.22
CA ARG A 68 -18.37 2.74 0.95
C ARG A 68 -19.55 2.53 -0.01
N VAL A 69 -20.15 1.33 0.00
CA VAL A 69 -21.39 1.07 -0.77
C VAL A 69 -22.55 1.84 -0.16
N THR A 70 -22.70 1.79 1.16
CA THR A 70 -23.79 2.49 1.87
C THR A 70 -23.72 4.01 1.68
N GLU A 71 -22.51 4.57 1.67
CA GLU A 71 -22.24 5.98 1.40
C GLU A 71 -22.46 6.37 -0.07
N GLY A 72 -22.69 5.41 -0.96
CA GLY A 72 -22.84 5.63 -2.40
C GLY A 72 -21.52 6.01 -3.11
N ARG A 73 -20.39 5.81 -2.45
CA ARG A 73 -19.05 6.07 -3.03
C ARG A 73 -18.63 5.01 -4.02
N TRP A 74 -18.96 3.75 -3.73
CA TRP A 74 -18.59 2.60 -4.54
C TRP A 74 -19.83 1.77 -4.91
N SER A 75 -19.77 1.14 -6.07
CA SER A 75 -20.76 0.14 -6.46
C SER A 75 -20.46 -1.21 -5.79
N ALA A 76 -21.49 -2.03 -5.61
CA ALA A 76 -21.33 -3.40 -5.12
C ALA A 76 -20.38 -4.24 -6.01
N GLY A 77 -20.44 -4.02 -7.34
CA GLY A 77 -19.52 -4.68 -8.27
C GLY A 77 -18.05 -4.30 -8.07
N TRP A 78 -17.79 -3.03 -7.75
CA TRP A 78 -16.45 -2.55 -7.41
C TRP A 78 -15.91 -3.19 -6.13
N VAL A 79 -16.76 -3.29 -5.10
CA VAL A 79 -16.40 -3.95 -3.84
C VAL A 79 -16.11 -5.44 -4.04
N GLU A 80 -16.91 -6.13 -4.86
CA GLU A 80 -16.65 -7.56 -5.14
C GLU A 80 -15.34 -7.77 -5.90
N GLU A 81 -14.97 -6.87 -6.79
CA GLU A 81 -13.66 -6.92 -7.46
C GLU A 81 -12.50 -6.72 -6.46
N ASN A 82 -12.63 -5.77 -5.53
CA ASN A 82 -11.64 -5.58 -4.47
C ASN A 82 -11.53 -6.82 -3.57
N ARG A 83 -12.64 -7.43 -3.21
CA ARG A 83 -12.63 -8.70 -2.45
C ARG A 83 -11.96 -9.83 -3.23
N ARG A 84 -12.16 -9.89 -4.54
CA ARG A 84 -11.47 -10.88 -5.39
C ARG A 84 -9.95 -10.67 -5.33
N LEU A 85 -9.48 -9.45 -5.50
CA LEU A 85 -8.06 -9.10 -5.35
C LEU A 85 -7.54 -9.47 -3.96
N GLY A 86 -8.31 -9.17 -2.90
CA GLY A 86 -7.97 -9.53 -1.53
C GLY A 86 -7.84 -11.05 -1.33
N ARG A 87 -8.77 -11.84 -1.87
CA ARG A 87 -8.70 -13.32 -1.81
C ARG A 87 -7.44 -13.85 -2.52
N ASP A 88 -7.06 -13.25 -3.66
CA ASP A 88 -5.84 -13.66 -4.37
C ASP A 88 -4.58 -13.37 -3.54
N ILE A 89 -4.52 -12.22 -2.87
CA ILE A 89 -3.43 -11.88 -1.93
C ILE A 89 -3.41 -12.84 -0.74
N ALA A 90 -4.57 -13.06 -0.09
CA ALA A 90 -4.69 -13.98 1.04
C ALA A 90 -4.20 -15.39 0.70
N ALA A 91 -4.64 -15.93 -0.43
CA ALA A 91 -4.23 -17.26 -0.89
C ALA A 91 -2.71 -17.36 -1.12
N ARG A 92 -2.06 -16.30 -1.59
CA ARG A 92 -0.60 -16.26 -1.72
C ARG A 92 0.10 -16.24 -0.35
N LEU A 93 -0.41 -15.44 0.59
CA LEU A 93 0.11 -15.36 1.95
C LEU A 93 -0.05 -16.69 2.69
N GLU A 94 -1.19 -17.38 2.55
CA GLU A 94 -1.43 -18.72 3.12
C GLU A 94 -0.43 -19.77 2.63
N ARG A 95 -0.01 -19.68 1.36
CA ARG A 95 1.05 -20.53 0.82
C ARG A 95 2.47 -20.10 1.24
N GLY A 96 2.59 -19.06 2.07
CA GLY A 96 3.88 -18.52 2.51
C GLY A 96 4.66 -17.78 1.42
N GLU A 97 3.98 -17.38 0.33
CA GLU A 97 4.65 -16.64 -0.74
C GLU A 97 5.07 -15.24 -0.27
N ARG A 98 6.28 -14.84 -0.68
CA ARG A 98 6.79 -13.48 -0.56
C ARG A 98 6.95 -12.91 -1.97
N PHE A 99 5.88 -12.29 -2.48
CA PHE A 99 5.81 -11.76 -3.85
C PHE A 99 6.34 -10.32 -3.99
N TRP A 100 7.03 -9.86 -2.96
CA TRP A 100 7.78 -8.61 -2.94
C TRP A 100 9.25 -8.86 -2.53
N SER A 101 10.14 -7.90 -2.84
CA SER A 101 11.54 -8.00 -2.42
C SER A 101 11.68 -7.75 -0.92
N LEU A 102 12.44 -8.61 -0.24
CA LEU A 102 12.76 -8.47 1.18
C LEU A 102 13.96 -7.55 1.44
N GLU A 103 14.75 -7.22 0.42
CA GLU A 103 15.96 -6.38 0.55
C GLU A 103 15.64 -4.97 1.06
N TRP A 104 14.44 -4.46 0.76
CA TRP A 104 13.98 -3.16 1.21
C TRP A 104 13.70 -3.07 2.72
N ARG A 105 13.70 -4.21 3.42
CA ARG A 105 13.54 -4.25 4.87
C ARG A 105 14.62 -3.47 5.60
N ASP A 106 15.84 -3.57 5.11
CA ASP A 106 17.02 -2.97 5.73
C ASP A 106 17.45 -1.67 5.01
N TRP A 107 16.59 -1.18 4.10
CA TRP A 107 16.85 0.07 3.36
C TRP A 107 16.93 1.27 4.30
N GLN A 108 17.86 2.15 4.00
CA GLN A 108 18.02 3.45 4.66
C GLN A 108 18.18 4.56 3.61
N PRO A 109 17.67 5.78 3.87
CA PRO A 109 17.94 6.92 2.99
C PRO A 109 19.44 7.22 3.00
N GLU A 110 19.93 7.73 1.88
CA GLU A 110 21.31 8.22 1.82
C GLU A 110 21.51 9.32 2.87
N PRO A 111 22.67 9.36 3.55
CA PRO A 111 22.90 10.32 4.64
C PRO A 111 22.83 11.79 4.22
N ASP A 112 23.03 12.08 2.95
CA ASP A 112 23.01 13.42 2.36
C ASP A 112 21.66 13.81 1.76
N TRP A 113 20.65 12.96 1.86
CA TRP A 113 19.30 13.31 1.41
C TRP A 113 18.67 14.32 2.36
N GLU A 114 18.37 15.49 1.83
CA GLU A 114 17.65 16.52 2.56
C GLU A 114 16.15 16.28 2.52
N VAL A 115 15.48 16.46 3.64
CA VAL A 115 14.02 16.47 3.68
C VAL A 115 13.55 17.86 3.23
N PRO A 116 12.76 17.96 2.13
CA PRO A 116 12.21 19.24 1.72
C PRO A 116 11.34 19.85 2.82
N LEU A 117 11.66 21.05 3.26
CA LEU A 117 10.89 21.76 4.30
C LEU A 117 9.69 22.54 3.74
N ALA A 118 9.59 22.66 2.42
CA ALA A 118 8.51 23.36 1.75
C ALA A 118 8.16 22.67 0.42
N LEU A 119 6.92 22.85 0.00
CA LEU A 119 6.49 22.42 -1.33
C LEU A 119 7.14 23.28 -2.41
N PRO A 120 7.41 22.73 -3.61
CA PRO A 120 7.96 23.50 -4.71
C PRO A 120 7.07 24.70 -5.05
N ALA A 121 7.68 25.80 -5.51
CA ALA A 121 6.92 26.95 -6.01
C ALA A 121 6.01 26.50 -7.17
N GLY A 122 4.78 26.98 -7.21
CA GLY A 122 3.80 26.65 -8.26
C GLY A 122 3.12 25.28 -8.12
N TRP A 123 3.28 24.58 -7.00
CA TRP A 123 2.61 23.29 -6.78
C TRP A 123 1.07 23.35 -6.86
N GLN A 124 0.49 24.56 -6.67
CA GLN A 124 -0.95 24.81 -6.76
C GLN A 124 -1.45 25.06 -8.20
N ASP A 125 -0.54 25.22 -9.16
CA ASP A 125 -0.86 25.64 -10.53
C ASP A 125 -0.92 24.43 -11.50
N VAL A 126 -1.11 23.20 -10.98
CA VAL A 126 -1.04 21.94 -11.74
C VAL A 126 -2.41 21.26 -11.79
#